data_58ff0136dcda2858d91fef29e0162d10
#
_entry.id   58ff0136dcda2858d91fef29e0162d10
#
_cell.length_a   1.000
_cell.length_b   1.000
_cell.length_c   1.000
_cell.angle_alpha   90.00
_cell.angle_beta   90.00
_cell.angle_gamma   90.00
#
_symmetry.space_group_name_H-M   'P 1'
#
loop_
_entity.id
_entity.type
_entity.pdbx_description
1 polymer ?
#
loop_
_entity_poly.entity_id
_entity_poly.type
_entity_poly.pdbx_seq_one_letter_code
_entity_poly.pdbx_strand_id
1 'polypeptide(L)'
;STSQSLASTASDTKESFSKGMLTGTISRDTDGKFHVAAIYHNQEGLIVETRQTVQDDALMCQKTTYSFTKNPQTMVTQIKKSGVDKTITQKNRYNKYNDKIENITLNAGNGDKAVASYQYDDLGRLVSTKRSGNAGTITYEYNIRNWLVSTASDRFKESLKYESGSETPCYNGNISRMQWQNTYDNVLRGYDFEYDGLNRLTA
;
A
#
# COMPACT_ATOMS: atom_id res chain seq x y z
N SER A 1 -27.39 -18.78 15.15
CA SER A 1 -28.06 -17.85 14.21
C SER A 1 -27.11 -16.99 13.37
N THR A 2 -25.80 -17.21 13.48
CA THR A 2 -24.77 -16.45 12.73
C THR A 2 -24.53 -16.97 11.30
N SER A 3 -25.09 -18.11 10.93
CA SER A 3 -24.87 -18.70 9.61
C SER A 3 -25.58 -17.97 8.45
N GLN A 4 -26.62 -17.20 8.73
CA GLN A 4 -27.34 -16.45 7.68
C GLN A 4 -26.65 -15.16 7.24
N SER A 5 -25.79 -14.56 8.06
CA SER A 5 -25.14 -13.29 7.73
C SER A 5 -23.94 -13.42 6.78
N LEU A 6 -23.35 -14.62 6.68
CA LEU A 6 -22.27 -14.92 5.76
C LEU A 6 -22.76 -15.41 4.38
N ALA A 7 -24.05 -15.77 4.27
CA ALA A 7 -24.63 -16.12 2.99
C ALA A 7 -24.72 -14.88 2.08
N SER A 8 -24.41 -15.07 0.80
CA SER A 8 -24.51 -14.01 -0.20
C SER A 8 -25.95 -13.50 -0.30
N THR A 9 -26.18 -12.23 0.00
CA THR A 9 -27.44 -11.53 -0.32
C THR A 9 -27.42 -10.90 -1.72
N ALA A 10 -26.33 -11.04 -2.45
CA ALA A 10 -26.23 -10.54 -3.81
C ALA A 10 -26.81 -11.57 -4.78
N SER A 11 -27.81 -11.17 -5.53
CA SER A 11 -28.45 -11.92 -6.63
C SER A 11 -27.54 -12.11 -7.85
N ASP A 12 -26.30 -11.68 -7.79
CA ASP A 12 -25.36 -11.84 -8.87
C ASP A 12 -24.87 -13.28 -8.90
N THR A 13 -24.98 -13.89 -10.05
CA THR A 13 -24.46 -15.20 -10.42
C THR A 13 -22.97 -15.28 -10.06
N LYS A 14 -22.71 -15.72 -8.84
CA LYS A 14 -21.35 -15.92 -8.38
C LYS A 14 -20.91 -17.30 -8.85
N GLU A 15 -20.31 -17.34 -9.99
CA GLU A 15 -19.41 -18.41 -10.31
C GLU A 15 -18.21 -18.31 -9.37
N SER A 16 -18.34 -18.93 -8.20
CA SER A 16 -17.20 -19.06 -7.29
C SER A 16 -16.28 -20.12 -7.86
N PHE A 17 -15.22 -19.69 -8.51
CA PHE A 17 -14.14 -20.57 -8.94
C PHE A 17 -13.30 -20.93 -7.70
N SER A 18 -13.62 -22.08 -7.09
CA SER A 18 -13.03 -22.43 -5.79
C SER A 18 -12.04 -23.60 -5.85
N LYS A 19 -11.89 -24.27 -6.99
CA LYS A 19 -11.04 -25.46 -7.10
C LYS A 19 -9.58 -25.15 -6.81
N GLY A 20 -9.05 -25.67 -5.71
CA GLY A 20 -7.68 -25.46 -5.29
C GLY A 20 -7.39 -24.11 -4.62
N MET A 21 -8.43 -23.30 -4.36
CA MET A 21 -8.30 -21.99 -3.73
C MET A 21 -8.83 -21.98 -2.30
N LEU A 22 -8.26 -21.11 -1.45
CA LEU A 22 -8.77 -20.89 -0.10
C LEU A 22 -10.10 -20.12 -0.19
N THR A 23 -11.20 -20.77 0.24
CA THR A 23 -12.55 -20.20 0.20
C THR A 23 -13.02 -19.67 1.55
N GLY A 24 -12.29 -19.92 2.62
CA GLY A 24 -12.62 -19.40 3.93
C GLY A 24 -11.69 -19.90 5.01
N THR A 25 -11.75 -19.23 6.15
CA THR A 25 -11.00 -19.58 7.36
C THR A 25 -11.90 -19.49 8.58
N ILE A 26 -11.65 -20.34 9.56
CA ILE A 26 -12.25 -20.25 10.89
C ILE A 26 -11.09 -20.21 11.88
N SER A 27 -11.06 -19.19 12.71
CA SER A 27 -10.10 -19.07 13.82
C SER A 27 -10.84 -18.84 15.14
N ARG A 28 -10.20 -19.17 16.24
CA ARG A 28 -10.71 -18.97 17.59
C ARG A 28 -9.75 -18.08 18.36
N ASP A 29 -10.26 -17.04 19.00
CA ASP A 29 -9.46 -16.18 19.86
C ASP A 29 -9.24 -16.78 21.26
N THR A 30 -8.48 -16.09 22.09
CA THR A 30 -8.18 -16.50 23.48
C THR A 30 -9.41 -16.56 24.37
N ASP A 31 -10.45 -15.79 24.05
CA ASP A 31 -11.72 -15.76 24.76
C ASP A 31 -12.69 -16.84 24.27
N GLY A 32 -12.25 -17.65 23.32
CA GLY A 32 -13.01 -18.77 22.80
C GLY A 32 -14.01 -18.40 21.69
N LYS A 33 -14.00 -17.15 21.21
CA LYS A 33 -14.88 -16.65 20.16
C LYS A 33 -14.37 -17.05 18.79
N PHE A 34 -15.30 -17.43 17.91
CA PHE A 34 -14.96 -17.80 16.55
C PHE A 34 -14.99 -16.60 15.61
N HIS A 35 -13.95 -16.45 14.82
CA HIS A 35 -13.86 -15.53 13.70
C HIS A 35 -13.92 -16.32 12.40
N VAL A 36 -14.87 -15.95 11.56
CA VAL A 36 -15.12 -16.65 10.29
C VAL A 36 -14.89 -15.70 9.15
N ALA A 37 -14.17 -16.14 8.14
CA ALA A 37 -14.02 -15.42 6.89
C ALA A 37 -14.44 -16.31 5.72
N ALA A 38 -15.14 -15.72 4.74
CA ALA A 38 -15.47 -16.34 3.45
C ALA A 38 -14.80 -15.54 2.34
N ILE A 39 -14.21 -16.21 1.37
CA ILE A 39 -13.44 -15.64 0.28
C ILE A 39 -14.03 -16.14 -1.04
N TYR A 40 -14.33 -15.21 -1.94
CA TYR A 40 -14.92 -15.49 -3.25
C TYR A 40 -13.94 -15.04 -4.35
N HIS A 41 -13.75 -15.93 -5.31
CA HIS A 41 -12.87 -15.71 -6.45
C HIS A 41 -13.66 -15.60 -7.74
N ASN A 42 -13.12 -14.89 -8.73
CA ASN A 42 -13.61 -14.95 -10.11
C ASN A 42 -12.95 -16.10 -10.89
N GLN A 43 -13.31 -16.26 -12.16
CA GLN A 43 -12.76 -17.29 -13.04
C GLN A 43 -11.24 -17.20 -13.25
N GLU A 44 -10.66 -16.02 -13.02
CA GLU A 44 -9.22 -15.78 -13.13
C GLU A 44 -8.46 -16.00 -11.81
N GLY A 45 -9.16 -16.43 -10.75
CA GLY A 45 -8.58 -16.66 -9.43
C GLY A 45 -8.40 -15.42 -8.58
N LEU A 46 -8.89 -14.25 -9.02
CA LEU A 46 -8.79 -13.01 -8.25
C LEU A 46 -9.88 -12.95 -7.18
N ILE A 47 -9.54 -12.46 -5.99
CA ILE A 47 -10.50 -12.31 -4.89
C ILE A 47 -11.41 -11.13 -5.17
N VAL A 48 -12.68 -11.41 -5.48
CA VAL A 48 -13.69 -10.38 -5.79
C VAL A 48 -14.52 -9.96 -4.59
N GLU A 49 -14.62 -10.84 -3.58
CA GLU A 49 -15.31 -10.49 -2.34
C GLU A 49 -14.72 -11.26 -1.17
N THR A 50 -14.57 -10.58 -0.03
CA THR A 50 -14.31 -11.19 1.27
C THR A 50 -15.37 -10.78 2.26
N ARG A 51 -15.80 -11.70 3.12
CA ARG A 51 -16.71 -11.45 4.23
C ARG A 51 -16.11 -12.02 5.48
N GLN A 52 -16.06 -11.24 6.53
CA GLN A 52 -15.49 -11.72 7.79
C GLN A 52 -16.20 -11.10 8.99
N THR A 53 -16.26 -11.87 10.05
CA THR A 53 -16.59 -11.33 11.36
C THR A 53 -15.37 -10.62 11.93
N VAL A 54 -15.58 -9.40 12.42
CA VAL A 54 -14.56 -8.59 13.08
C VAL A 54 -14.97 -8.38 14.54
N GLN A 55 -14.20 -7.59 15.26
CA GLN A 55 -14.45 -7.31 16.67
C GLN A 55 -15.92 -6.95 16.94
N ASP A 56 -16.47 -7.40 18.08
CA ASP A 56 -17.84 -7.16 18.55
C ASP A 56 -18.94 -7.65 17.57
N ASP A 57 -18.72 -8.78 16.92
CA ASP A 57 -19.65 -9.41 15.97
C ASP A 57 -20.07 -8.55 14.78
N ALA A 58 -19.31 -7.51 14.50
CA ALA A 58 -19.50 -6.76 13.27
C ALA A 58 -19.17 -7.62 12.04
N LEU A 59 -19.96 -7.48 10.98
CA LEU A 59 -19.67 -8.10 9.69
C LEU A 59 -18.97 -7.09 8.79
N MET A 60 -17.80 -7.44 8.31
CA MET A 60 -17.09 -6.70 7.27
C MET A 60 -17.21 -7.44 5.94
N CYS A 61 -17.69 -6.74 4.92
CA CYS A 61 -17.74 -7.21 3.55
C CYS A 61 -16.90 -6.28 2.68
N GLN A 62 -15.92 -6.83 1.97
CA GLN A 62 -15.12 -6.08 1.00
C GLN A 62 -15.33 -6.67 -0.39
N LYS A 63 -15.71 -5.81 -1.34
CA LYS A 63 -15.82 -6.15 -2.75
C LYS A 63 -14.74 -5.43 -3.54
N THR A 64 -14.08 -6.15 -4.45
CA THR A 64 -13.00 -5.61 -5.28
C THR A 64 -13.33 -5.82 -6.76
N THR A 65 -13.23 -4.76 -7.54
CA THR A 65 -13.24 -4.82 -9.00
C THR A 65 -11.84 -4.59 -9.54
N TYR A 66 -11.54 -5.21 -10.67
CA TYR A 66 -10.21 -5.19 -11.25
C TYR A 66 -10.22 -4.53 -12.63
N SER A 67 -9.08 -3.97 -13.02
CA SER A 67 -8.82 -3.54 -14.39
C SER A 67 -8.61 -4.75 -15.31
N PHE A 68 -8.53 -4.50 -16.61
CA PHE A 68 -8.12 -5.52 -17.58
C PHE A 68 -6.73 -6.12 -17.26
N THR A 69 -5.84 -5.34 -16.70
CA THR A 69 -4.49 -5.75 -16.28
C THR A 69 -4.45 -6.39 -14.88
N LYS A 70 -5.63 -6.72 -14.31
CA LYS A 70 -5.80 -7.38 -13.00
C LYS A 70 -5.39 -6.53 -11.79
N ASN A 71 -5.27 -5.23 -11.97
CA ASN A 71 -5.03 -4.31 -10.87
C ASN A 71 -6.36 -3.94 -10.18
N PRO A 72 -6.41 -3.88 -8.82
CA PRO A 72 -7.63 -3.53 -8.09
C PRO A 72 -8.03 -2.07 -8.35
N GLN A 73 -9.14 -1.85 -9.05
CA GLN A 73 -9.66 -0.52 -9.40
C GLN A 73 -10.54 0.08 -8.33
N THR A 74 -11.52 -0.68 -7.85
CA THR A 74 -12.46 -0.20 -6.83
C THR A 74 -12.56 -1.24 -5.74
N MET A 75 -12.42 -0.80 -4.51
CA MET A 75 -12.64 -1.61 -3.31
C MET A 75 -13.73 -0.96 -2.48
N VAL A 76 -14.84 -1.68 -2.29
CA VAL A 76 -15.98 -1.24 -1.46
C VAL A 76 -15.97 -2.05 -0.19
N THR A 77 -15.71 -1.42 0.94
CA THR A 77 -15.76 -2.03 2.26
C THR A 77 -17.02 -1.58 3.00
N GLN A 78 -17.86 -2.52 3.36
CA GLN A 78 -19.04 -2.30 4.20
C GLN A 78 -18.80 -2.93 5.57
N ILE A 79 -19.07 -2.19 6.62
CA ILE A 79 -19.02 -2.66 8.00
C ILE A 79 -20.41 -2.51 8.58
N LYS A 80 -21.01 -3.64 8.96
CA LYS A 80 -22.35 -3.71 9.55
C LYS A 80 -22.27 -4.23 10.98
N LYS A 81 -22.81 -3.46 11.90
CA LYS A 81 -23.01 -3.81 13.30
C LYS A 81 -24.41 -3.28 13.69
N SER A 82 -25.02 -3.84 14.73
CA SER A 82 -26.34 -3.37 15.21
C SER A 82 -26.40 -1.84 15.28
N GLY A 83 -27.29 -1.23 14.46
CA GLY A 83 -27.46 0.22 14.37
C GLY A 83 -26.39 1.00 13.61
N VAL A 84 -25.36 0.34 13.06
CA VAL A 84 -24.28 1.00 12.29
C VAL A 84 -24.08 0.30 10.96
N ASP A 85 -24.25 1.04 9.86
CA ASP A 85 -23.86 0.61 8.51
C ASP A 85 -22.93 1.68 7.92
N LYS A 86 -21.66 1.33 7.72
CA LYS A 86 -20.67 2.22 7.13
C LYS A 86 -20.11 1.62 5.86
N THR A 87 -20.07 2.43 4.82
CA THR A 87 -19.47 2.06 3.54
C THR A 87 -18.31 2.98 3.24
N ILE A 88 -17.17 2.40 2.89
CA ILE A 88 -15.99 3.10 2.43
C ILE A 88 -15.67 2.59 1.03
N THR A 89 -15.55 3.49 0.07
CA THR A 89 -15.15 3.16 -1.30
C THR A 89 -13.76 3.73 -1.56
N GLN A 90 -12.83 2.87 -1.90
CA GLN A 90 -11.51 3.25 -2.42
C GLN A 90 -11.51 3.05 -3.93
N LYS A 91 -11.01 4.05 -4.66
CA LYS A 91 -10.78 3.96 -6.10
C LYS A 91 -9.30 4.22 -6.39
N ASN A 92 -8.71 3.35 -7.18
CA ASN A 92 -7.35 3.46 -7.67
C ASN A 92 -7.38 3.79 -9.15
N ARG A 93 -6.65 4.82 -9.56
CA ARG A 93 -6.42 5.14 -10.96
C ARG A 93 -5.00 4.76 -11.35
N TYR A 94 -4.89 4.04 -12.44
CA TYR A 94 -3.61 3.60 -13.01
C TYR A 94 -3.29 4.35 -14.29
N ASN A 95 -2.01 4.54 -14.53
CA ASN A 95 -1.50 5.07 -15.79
C ASN A 95 -1.74 4.05 -16.90
N LYS A 96 -2.31 4.51 -18.01
CA LYS A 96 -2.71 3.63 -19.12
C LYS A 96 -1.53 3.06 -19.92
N TYR A 97 -0.32 3.60 -19.75
CA TYR A 97 0.86 3.18 -20.52
C TYR A 97 1.78 2.24 -19.74
N ASN A 98 1.93 2.46 -18.44
CA ASN A 98 2.87 1.70 -17.62
C ASN A 98 2.20 0.95 -16.45
N ASP A 99 0.87 1.05 -16.36
CA ASP A 99 0.04 0.36 -15.37
C ASP A 99 0.40 0.65 -13.90
N LYS A 100 1.09 1.78 -13.66
CA LYS A 100 1.43 2.23 -12.31
C LYS A 100 0.33 3.08 -11.71
N ILE A 101 0.16 2.96 -10.39
CA ILE A 101 -0.88 3.71 -9.68
C ILE A 101 -0.56 5.20 -9.68
N GLU A 102 -1.49 6.04 -10.12
CA GLU A 102 -1.35 7.51 -10.16
C GLU A 102 -2.11 8.19 -9.03
N ASN A 103 -3.30 7.70 -8.72
CA ASN A 103 -4.14 8.32 -7.70
C ASN A 103 -4.91 7.28 -6.90
N ILE A 104 -5.09 7.58 -5.62
CA ILE A 104 -6.00 6.88 -4.71
C ILE A 104 -7.01 7.89 -4.18
N THR A 105 -8.29 7.57 -4.30
CA THR A 105 -9.38 8.34 -3.70
C THR A 105 -10.15 7.47 -2.70
N LEU A 106 -10.65 8.08 -1.64
CA LEU A 106 -11.55 7.47 -0.67
C LEU A 106 -12.85 8.25 -0.59
N ASN A 107 -13.95 7.51 -0.45
CA ASN A 107 -15.27 8.05 -0.14
C ASN A 107 -15.83 7.30 1.07
N ALA A 108 -16.13 8.03 2.12
CA ALA A 108 -16.74 7.52 3.36
C ALA A 108 -18.11 8.18 3.63
N GLY A 109 -18.86 8.49 2.54
CA GLY A 109 -20.18 9.13 2.61
C GLY A 109 -20.18 10.62 2.29
N ASN A 110 -19.01 11.27 2.24
CA ASN A 110 -18.87 12.73 2.04
C ASN A 110 -18.26 13.11 0.68
N GLY A 111 -18.45 12.26 -0.34
CA GLY A 111 -17.83 12.42 -1.65
C GLY A 111 -16.41 11.89 -1.75
N ASP A 112 -15.89 11.82 -2.96
CA ASP A 112 -14.55 11.31 -3.24
C ASP A 112 -13.50 12.33 -2.79
N LYS A 113 -12.55 11.89 -1.96
CA LYS A 113 -11.40 12.69 -1.49
C LYS A 113 -10.10 12.03 -1.97
N ALA A 114 -9.24 12.79 -2.61
CA ALA A 114 -7.90 12.32 -2.97
C ALA A 114 -7.10 12.05 -1.69
N VAL A 115 -6.53 10.87 -1.57
CA VAL A 115 -5.73 10.43 -0.41
C VAL A 115 -4.25 10.42 -0.74
N ALA A 116 -3.91 9.97 -1.94
CA ALA A 116 -2.54 9.94 -2.43
C ALA A 116 -2.50 10.14 -3.95
N SER A 117 -1.44 10.77 -4.42
CA SER A 117 -1.08 10.84 -5.84
C SER A 117 0.40 10.56 -6.01
N TYR A 118 0.74 9.94 -7.13
CA TYR A 118 2.08 9.47 -7.45
C TYR A 118 2.46 9.96 -8.84
N GLN A 119 3.70 10.39 -9.01
CA GLN A 119 4.26 10.77 -10.29
C GLN A 119 5.50 9.93 -10.57
N TYR A 120 5.68 9.59 -11.83
CA TYR A 120 6.79 8.77 -12.29
C TYR A 120 7.52 9.49 -13.40
N ASP A 121 8.82 9.24 -13.52
CA ASP A 121 9.62 9.70 -14.65
C ASP A 121 9.44 8.77 -15.88
N ASP A 122 10.11 9.12 -16.97
CA ASP A 122 10.04 8.38 -18.24
C ASP A 122 10.61 6.95 -18.13
N LEU A 123 11.45 6.68 -17.13
CA LEU A 123 11.95 5.36 -16.80
C LEU A 123 11.01 4.58 -15.87
N GLY A 124 9.91 5.22 -15.45
CA GLY A 124 8.91 4.65 -14.55
C GLY A 124 9.35 4.62 -13.08
N ARG A 125 10.35 5.41 -12.66
CA ARG A 125 10.74 5.55 -11.26
C ARG A 125 9.83 6.56 -10.57
N LEU A 126 9.51 6.32 -9.30
CA LEU A 126 8.66 7.22 -8.52
C LEU A 126 9.42 8.52 -8.20
N VAL A 127 8.99 9.65 -8.74
CA VAL A 127 9.64 10.96 -8.50
C VAL A 127 8.88 11.85 -7.54
N SER A 128 7.59 11.58 -7.30
CA SER A 128 6.81 12.36 -6.35
C SER A 128 5.67 11.53 -5.75
N THR A 129 5.46 11.72 -4.46
CA THR A 129 4.28 11.23 -3.73
C THR A 129 3.66 12.40 -2.98
N LYS A 130 2.36 12.64 -3.21
CA LYS A 130 1.58 13.60 -2.45
C LYS A 130 0.49 12.86 -1.68
N ARG A 131 0.42 13.10 -0.37
CA ARG A 131 -0.64 12.58 0.50
C ARG A 131 -1.59 13.70 0.90
N SER A 132 -2.87 13.36 1.16
CA SER A 132 -3.85 14.34 1.62
C SER A 132 -3.52 14.84 3.03
N GLY A 133 -4.06 16.01 3.36
CA GLY A 133 -3.81 16.69 4.65
C GLY A 133 -2.45 17.41 4.68
N ASN A 134 -1.90 17.60 5.88
CA ASN A 134 -0.65 18.32 6.11
C ASN A 134 0.62 17.46 5.89
N ALA A 135 0.48 16.31 5.25
CA ALA A 135 1.61 15.39 5.04
C ALA A 135 2.58 15.86 3.93
N GLY A 136 2.16 16.87 3.15
CA GLY A 136 3.00 17.48 2.12
C GLY A 136 3.29 16.58 0.92
N THR A 137 4.23 17.02 0.11
CA THR A 137 4.76 16.28 -1.03
C THR A 137 6.15 15.77 -0.68
N ILE A 138 6.44 14.53 -1.06
CA ILE A 138 7.77 13.94 -0.98
C ILE A 138 8.27 13.78 -2.42
N THR A 139 9.46 14.26 -2.70
CA THR A 139 10.15 14.08 -3.98
C THR A 139 11.33 13.14 -3.84
N TYR A 140 11.64 12.44 -4.92
CA TYR A 140 12.72 11.46 -4.99
C TYR A 140 13.58 11.74 -6.21
N GLU A 141 14.90 11.65 -6.06
CA GLU A 141 15.86 11.79 -7.14
C GLU A 141 16.73 10.55 -7.24
N TYR A 142 17.13 10.21 -8.46
CA TYR A 142 17.92 9.02 -8.75
C TYR A 142 19.12 9.36 -9.63
N ASN A 143 20.20 8.65 -9.44
CA ASN A 143 21.34 8.74 -10.35
C ASN A 143 21.11 7.92 -11.63
N ILE A 144 22.08 7.94 -12.53
CA ILE A 144 22.06 7.21 -13.82
C ILE A 144 21.99 5.68 -13.64
N ARG A 145 22.34 5.16 -12.47
CA ARG A 145 22.28 3.73 -12.12
C ARG A 145 20.99 3.33 -11.43
N ASN A 146 19.99 4.23 -11.41
CA ASN A 146 18.71 4.05 -10.73
C ASN A 146 18.79 3.95 -9.20
N TRP A 147 19.89 4.39 -8.59
CA TRP A 147 20.01 4.45 -7.14
C TRP A 147 19.40 5.77 -6.63
N LEU A 148 18.65 5.69 -5.55
CA LEU A 148 18.07 6.85 -4.88
C LEU A 148 19.20 7.73 -4.32
N VAL A 149 19.23 9.00 -4.68
CA VAL A 149 20.26 9.94 -4.19
C VAL A 149 19.68 11.03 -3.30
N SER A 150 18.39 11.30 -3.39
CA SER A 150 17.74 12.33 -2.58
C SER A 150 16.27 11.99 -2.32
N THR A 151 15.85 12.28 -1.10
CA THR A 151 14.44 12.34 -0.70
C THR A 151 14.19 13.67 -0.04
N ALA A 152 13.18 14.42 -0.47
CA ALA A 152 12.89 15.72 0.09
C ALA A 152 11.39 15.92 0.33
N SER A 153 11.07 16.57 1.44
CA SER A 153 9.76 17.08 1.79
C SER A 153 9.87 18.43 2.48
N ASP A 154 8.75 19.06 2.78
CA ASP A 154 8.72 20.33 3.52
C ASP A 154 9.35 20.21 4.94
N ARG A 155 9.41 18.99 5.49
CA ARG A 155 9.85 18.76 6.87
C ARG A 155 11.16 18.00 7.02
N PHE A 156 11.59 17.32 5.96
CA PHE A 156 12.72 16.41 6.02
C PHE A 156 13.41 16.33 4.67
N LYS A 157 14.74 16.34 4.68
CA LYS A 157 15.58 16.10 3.51
C LYS A 157 16.59 15.03 3.83
N GLU A 158 16.83 14.15 2.89
CA GLU A 158 17.82 13.09 2.96
C GLU A 158 18.64 13.07 1.68
N SER A 159 19.91 12.79 1.81
CA SER A 159 20.85 12.63 0.70
C SER A 159 21.67 11.36 0.91
N LEU A 160 21.72 10.53 -0.11
CA LEU A 160 22.47 9.28 -0.14
C LEU A 160 23.63 9.43 -1.12
N LYS A 161 24.83 9.10 -0.68
CA LYS A 161 26.04 9.12 -1.49
C LYS A 161 26.56 7.70 -1.70
N TYR A 162 27.16 7.47 -2.84
CA TYR A 162 27.69 6.19 -3.24
C TYR A 162 29.16 6.33 -3.65
N GLU A 163 29.42 6.90 -4.82
CA GLU A 163 30.72 7.00 -5.47
C GLU A 163 31.52 8.25 -5.07
N SER A 164 30.85 9.24 -4.44
CA SER A 164 31.44 10.52 -4.10
C SER A 164 30.86 11.07 -2.81
N GLY A 165 31.60 12.00 -2.17
CA GLY A 165 31.14 12.70 -0.97
C GLY A 165 31.33 11.96 0.34
N SER A 166 32.05 10.83 0.34
CA SER A 166 32.56 10.14 1.52
C SER A 166 34.06 9.80 1.32
N GLU A 167 34.75 9.45 2.40
CA GLU A 167 36.13 8.99 2.35
C GLU A 167 36.26 7.57 1.75
N THR A 168 35.18 6.79 1.82
CA THR A 168 35.12 5.41 1.33
C THR A 168 34.07 5.27 0.23
N PRO A 169 34.36 5.64 -1.04
CA PRO A 169 33.39 5.55 -2.13
C PRO A 169 33.03 4.09 -2.46
N CYS A 170 31.73 3.83 -2.69
CA CYS A 170 31.18 2.53 -3.03
C CYS A 170 30.61 2.54 -4.45
N TYR A 171 31.12 1.65 -5.33
CA TYR A 171 30.72 1.58 -6.74
C TYR A 171 29.74 0.43 -7.03
N ASN A 172 29.43 -0.37 -6.02
CA ASN A 172 28.61 -1.58 -6.12
C ASN A 172 27.14 -1.36 -5.72
N GLY A 173 26.77 -0.12 -5.36
CA GLY A 173 25.42 0.21 -4.89
C GLY A 173 25.28 0.29 -3.37
N ASN A 174 26.33 -0.01 -2.63
CA ASN A 174 26.35 0.27 -1.20
C ASN A 174 26.37 1.79 -0.96
N ILE A 175 25.63 2.24 0.03
CA ILE A 175 25.61 3.65 0.44
C ILE A 175 26.90 3.94 1.21
N SER A 176 27.68 4.90 0.74
CA SER A 176 28.93 5.30 1.40
C SER A 176 28.69 6.37 2.47
N ARG A 177 27.69 7.23 2.27
CA ARG A 177 27.27 8.25 3.23
C ARG A 177 25.79 8.51 3.13
N MET A 178 25.15 8.68 4.28
CA MET A 178 23.78 9.15 4.41
C MET A 178 23.80 10.46 5.20
N GLN A 179 23.13 11.49 4.70
CA GLN A 179 22.96 12.76 5.39
C GLN A 179 21.48 13.12 5.43
N TRP A 180 21.03 13.71 6.53
CA TRP A 180 19.65 14.18 6.65
C TRP A 180 19.56 15.46 7.47
N GLN A 181 18.49 16.18 7.21
CA GLN A 181 18.16 17.42 7.90
C GLN A 181 16.64 17.50 8.05
N ASN A 182 16.16 17.85 9.22
CA ASN A 182 14.77 18.21 9.43
C ASN A 182 14.62 19.75 9.48
N THR A 183 13.44 20.24 9.17
CA THR A 183 13.17 21.70 9.17
C THR A 183 12.92 22.26 10.57
N TYR A 184 12.82 21.41 11.58
CA TYR A 184 12.58 21.85 12.96
C TYR A 184 13.83 22.50 13.57
N ASP A 185 14.97 21.88 13.42
CA ASP A 185 16.24 22.37 13.99
C ASP A 185 17.28 22.77 12.93
N ASN A 186 17.06 22.44 11.65
CA ASN A 186 17.96 22.68 10.54
C ASN A 186 19.39 22.13 10.74
N VAL A 187 19.55 21.16 11.63
CA VAL A 187 20.85 20.54 11.89
C VAL A 187 21.08 19.43 10.87
N LEU A 188 22.17 19.54 10.12
CA LEU A 188 22.64 18.48 9.22
C LEU A 188 23.28 17.37 10.06
N ARG A 189 22.77 16.16 9.90
CA ARG A 189 23.26 14.94 10.53
C ARG A 189 23.66 13.96 9.44
N GLY A 190 24.52 13.00 9.77
CA GLY A 190 24.88 11.98 8.80
C GLY A 190 25.69 10.85 9.42
N TYR A 191 25.78 9.77 8.64
CA TYR A 191 26.65 8.62 8.89
C TYR A 191 27.49 8.36 7.65
N ASP A 192 28.72 7.97 7.87
CA ASP A 192 29.58 7.32 6.88
C ASP A 192 29.55 5.82 7.14
N PHE A 193 29.54 5.05 6.07
CA PHE A 193 29.45 3.59 6.13
C PHE A 193 30.68 2.95 5.51
N GLU A 194 31.18 1.95 6.19
CA GLU A 194 32.28 1.10 5.72
C GLU A 194 31.83 -0.35 5.56
N TYR A 195 32.37 -1.03 4.58
CA TYR A 195 32.00 -2.40 4.25
C TYR A 195 33.25 -3.25 4.09
N ASP A 196 33.14 -4.50 4.50
CA ASP A 196 34.17 -5.50 4.22
C ASP A 196 34.11 -6.05 2.78
N GLY A 197 35.05 -6.88 2.41
CA GLY A 197 35.14 -7.49 1.08
C GLY A 197 33.96 -8.40 0.70
N LEU A 198 33.08 -8.72 1.65
CA LEU A 198 31.83 -9.47 1.45
C LEU A 198 30.59 -8.58 1.48
N ASN A 199 30.74 -7.25 1.40
CA ASN A 199 29.70 -6.25 1.47
C ASN A 199 28.93 -6.24 2.79
N ARG A 200 29.53 -6.66 3.90
CA ARG A 200 28.93 -6.55 5.23
C ARG A 200 29.33 -5.21 5.85
N LEU A 201 28.39 -4.52 6.45
CA LEU A 201 28.62 -3.25 7.15
C LEU A 201 29.58 -3.48 8.34
N THR A 202 30.64 -2.66 8.42
CA THR A 202 31.67 -2.74 9.48
C THR A 202 31.70 -1.49 10.36
N ALA A 203 31.28 -0.31 9.83
CA ALA A 203 31.15 0.94 10.55
C ALA A 203 30.07 1.84 9.93
#